data_1d294cb32797d27673ad90258730940f
#
_entry.id   1d294cb32797d27673ad90258730940f
#
_cell.length_a   1.000
_cell.length_b   1.000
_cell.length_c   1.000
_cell.angle_alpha   90.00
_cell.angle_beta   90.00
_cell.angle_gamma   90.00
#
_symmetry.space_group_name_H-M   'P 1'
#
loop_
_entity.id
_entity.type
_entity.pdbx_description
1 polymer ?
#
loop_
_entity_poly.entity_id
_entity_poly.type
_entity_poly.pdbx_seq_one_letter_code
_entity_poly.pdbx_strand_id
1 'polypeptide(L)'
;NTTPDAFTIQSYFAKMVEAGCHYAVMEVSSQGIKQHRIDGIWFEIAVFTNFGEDHIGPGEHASLGEYRYYKSCLFEQCRIGIGNLDDAQCSYMFQRKCCTKYGFTCREEGQERGFRNSHVLTAEKISFLMEGGELKTVFYADDRKYELALPGKFNVYNALAALQTVSCLGFEREEAGDVLKHLVVRGRMERVDAGEHILCYIDYAHNAMSLAKV
;
A
#
# COMPACT_ATOMS: atom_id res chain seq x y z
N ASN A 1 -9.03 -6.57 -14.89
CA ASN A 1 -9.29 -5.27 -14.25
C ASN A 1 -9.19 -5.41 -12.74
N THR A 2 -8.31 -4.63 -12.11
CA THR A 2 -8.14 -4.64 -10.64
C THR A 2 -9.36 -4.08 -9.90
N THR A 3 -10.07 -3.12 -10.50
CA THR A 3 -11.35 -2.61 -9.98
C THR A 3 -12.47 -3.08 -10.90
N PRO A 4 -13.36 -3.98 -10.47
CA PRO A 4 -14.52 -4.42 -11.25
C PRO A 4 -15.50 -3.28 -11.58
N ASP A 5 -16.50 -3.55 -12.41
CA ASP A 5 -17.61 -2.61 -12.63
C ASP A 5 -18.47 -2.44 -11.36
N ALA A 6 -19.25 -1.36 -11.30
CA ALA A 6 -20.03 -1.01 -10.12
C ALA A 6 -21.02 -2.10 -9.67
N PHE A 7 -21.69 -2.77 -10.61
CA PHE A 7 -22.63 -3.85 -10.26
C PHE A 7 -21.94 -5.06 -9.68
N THR A 8 -20.78 -5.43 -10.24
CA THR A 8 -19.94 -6.53 -9.73
C THR A 8 -19.45 -6.23 -8.32
N ILE A 9 -18.98 -4.99 -8.05
CA ILE A 9 -18.55 -4.58 -6.71
C ILE A 9 -19.70 -4.72 -5.71
N GLN A 10 -20.89 -4.20 -6.03
CA GLN A 10 -22.07 -4.29 -5.15
C GLN A 10 -22.49 -5.75 -4.91
N SER A 11 -22.43 -6.59 -5.95
CA SER A 11 -22.69 -8.03 -5.80
C SER A 11 -21.67 -8.71 -4.86
N TYR A 12 -20.39 -8.31 -4.91
CA TYR A 12 -19.39 -8.83 -3.98
C TYR A 12 -19.65 -8.36 -2.56
N PHE A 13 -19.99 -7.08 -2.36
CA PHE A 13 -20.33 -6.59 -1.02
C PHE A 13 -21.55 -7.32 -0.44
N ALA A 14 -22.60 -7.57 -1.23
CA ALA A 14 -23.75 -8.34 -0.77
C ALA A 14 -23.34 -9.74 -0.29
N LYS A 15 -22.53 -10.45 -1.08
CA LYS A 15 -22.01 -11.78 -0.72
C LYS A 15 -21.11 -11.75 0.52
N MET A 16 -20.29 -10.70 0.67
CA MET A 16 -19.43 -10.52 1.86
C MET A 16 -20.29 -10.31 3.11
N VAL A 17 -21.35 -9.51 3.02
CA VAL A 17 -22.30 -9.31 4.13
C VAL A 17 -23.00 -10.62 4.50
N GLU A 18 -23.52 -11.37 3.50
CA GLU A 18 -24.12 -12.68 3.71
C GLU A 18 -23.15 -13.69 4.36
N ALA A 19 -21.87 -13.61 4.00
CA ALA A 19 -20.81 -14.45 4.58
C ALA A 19 -20.33 -13.97 5.96
N GLY A 20 -20.85 -12.87 6.48
CA GLY A 20 -20.46 -12.32 7.79
C GLY A 20 -19.08 -11.62 7.79
N CYS A 21 -18.60 -11.15 6.66
CA CYS A 21 -17.35 -10.41 6.59
C CYS A 21 -17.48 -9.05 7.29
N HIS A 22 -16.56 -8.76 8.19
CA HIS A 22 -16.51 -7.47 8.90
C HIS A 22 -15.71 -6.41 8.13
N TYR A 23 -14.78 -6.84 7.28
CA TYR A 23 -13.90 -5.96 6.50
C TYR A 23 -13.84 -6.41 5.05
N ALA A 24 -13.80 -5.45 4.14
CA ALA A 24 -13.54 -5.65 2.73
C ALA A 24 -12.34 -4.79 2.33
N VAL A 25 -11.36 -5.38 1.65
CA VAL A 25 -10.20 -4.67 1.11
C VAL A 25 -10.24 -4.78 -0.40
N MET A 26 -10.08 -3.66 -1.09
CA MET A 26 -10.05 -3.64 -2.54
C MET A 26 -8.98 -2.70 -3.09
N GLU A 27 -8.45 -3.04 -4.23
CA GLU A 27 -7.62 -2.15 -5.01
C GLU A 27 -8.50 -1.21 -5.86
N VAL A 28 -8.25 0.09 -5.73
CA VAL A 28 -8.99 1.12 -6.48
C VAL A 28 -8.06 1.75 -7.51
N SER A 29 -8.27 1.41 -8.78
CA SER A 29 -7.54 2.00 -9.89
C SER A 29 -8.07 3.39 -10.25
N SER A 30 -7.18 4.28 -10.70
CA SER A 30 -7.57 5.60 -11.22
C SER A 30 -8.56 5.52 -12.37
N GLN A 31 -8.46 4.47 -13.18
CA GLN A 31 -9.39 4.20 -14.26
C GLN A 31 -10.76 3.77 -13.73
N GLY A 32 -10.80 3.00 -12.63
CA GLY A 32 -12.06 2.67 -11.94
C GLY A 32 -12.78 3.92 -11.42
N ILE A 33 -12.03 4.89 -10.89
CA ILE A 33 -12.58 6.18 -10.46
C ILE A 33 -13.08 6.99 -11.67
N LYS A 34 -12.26 7.13 -12.72
CA LYS A 34 -12.62 7.83 -13.97
C LYS A 34 -13.90 7.28 -14.59
N GLN A 35 -14.14 5.99 -14.47
CA GLN A 35 -15.29 5.28 -15.03
C GLN A 35 -16.43 5.12 -14.01
N HIS A 36 -16.43 5.86 -12.92
CA HIS A 36 -17.50 5.86 -11.92
C HIS A 36 -17.82 4.49 -11.30
N ARG A 37 -16.82 3.59 -11.24
CA ARG A 37 -17.05 2.21 -10.75
C ARG A 37 -17.22 2.13 -9.23
N ILE A 38 -16.77 3.15 -8.49
CA ILE A 38 -16.83 3.23 -7.04
C ILE A 38 -17.79 4.31 -6.53
N ASP A 39 -18.59 4.91 -7.41
CA ASP A 39 -19.54 5.95 -7.01
C ASP A 39 -20.50 5.42 -5.95
N GLY A 40 -20.77 6.23 -4.93
CA GLY A 40 -21.62 5.87 -3.81
C GLY A 40 -20.98 4.97 -2.76
N ILE A 41 -19.72 4.54 -2.93
CA ILE A 41 -18.98 3.81 -1.91
C ILE A 41 -18.25 4.82 -1.03
N TRP A 42 -18.45 4.71 0.29
CA TRP A 42 -17.68 5.47 1.28
C TRP A 42 -16.68 4.53 1.95
N PHE A 43 -15.41 4.84 1.80
CA PHE A 43 -14.33 4.04 2.38
C PHE A 43 -14.04 4.47 3.82
N GLU A 44 -13.89 3.52 4.72
CA GLU A 44 -13.39 3.79 6.06
C GLU A 44 -11.95 4.30 6.00
N ILE A 45 -11.11 3.63 5.22
CA ILE A 45 -9.70 3.98 5.02
C ILE A 45 -9.36 3.91 3.53
N ALA A 46 -8.67 4.94 3.04
CA ALA A 46 -8.02 4.93 1.73
C ALA A 46 -6.50 5.05 1.91
N VAL A 47 -5.73 4.26 1.15
CA VAL A 47 -4.27 4.20 1.26
C VAL A 47 -3.61 4.62 -0.05
N PHE A 48 -2.68 5.57 0.01
CA PHE A 48 -1.80 5.97 -1.07
C PHE A 48 -0.41 5.38 -0.86
N THR A 49 -0.04 4.42 -1.69
CA THR A 49 1.25 3.73 -1.58
C THR A 49 2.36 4.41 -2.37
N ASN A 50 2.12 4.71 -3.64
CA ASN A 50 3.06 5.40 -4.52
C ASN A 50 2.39 5.90 -5.80
N PHE A 51 3.12 6.75 -6.53
CA PHE A 51 2.77 7.24 -7.85
C PHE A 51 3.92 7.00 -8.82
N GLY A 52 3.62 6.39 -9.96
CA GLY A 52 4.58 6.15 -11.04
C GLY A 52 4.03 6.64 -12.37
N GLU A 53 4.91 6.91 -13.32
CA GLU A 53 4.54 7.23 -14.69
C GLU A 53 4.08 5.95 -15.41
N ASP A 54 2.80 5.65 -15.29
CA ASP A 54 2.15 4.49 -15.87
C ASP A 54 0.71 4.87 -16.29
N HIS A 55 0.03 4.01 -16.99
CA HIS A 55 -1.38 4.20 -17.38
C HIS A 55 -1.67 5.45 -18.22
N ILE A 56 -0.74 5.87 -19.09
CA ILE A 56 -0.92 6.96 -20.05
C ILE A 56 -0.90 6.37 -21.46
N GLY A 57 -2.01 6.50 -22.16
CA GLY A 57 -2.11 5.99 -23.54
C GLY A 57 -3.53 5.85 -24.07
N PRO A 58 -3.69 5.32 -25.27
CA PRO A 58 -5.01 5.07 -25.86
C PRO A 58 -5.84 4.14 -24.96
N GLY A 59 -7.02 4.61 -24.53
CA GLY A 59 -7.90 3.86 -23.63
C GLY A 59 -7.58 3.99 -22.14
N GLU A 60 -6.55 4.73 -21.79
CA GLU A 60 -6.13 5.04 -20.42
C GLU A 60 -6.31 6.54 -20.11
N HIS A 61 -5.35 7.14 -19.40
CA HIS A 61 -5.36 8.57 -19.12
C HIS A 61 -4.70 9.36 -20.25
N ALA A 62 -5.26 10.54 -20.55
CA ALA A 62 -4.72 11.43 -21.58
C ALA A 62 -3.40 12.09 -21.16
N SER A 63 -3.13 12.17 -19.85
CA SER A 63 -1.92 12.79 -19.30
C SER A 63 -1.63 12.32 -17.87
N LEU A 64 -0.39 12.53 -17.44
CA LEU A 64 0.03 12.30 -16.05
C LEU A 64 -0.78 13.14 -15.05
N GLY A 65 -1.18 14.37 -15.45
CA GLY A 65 -2.03 15.24 -14.65
C GLY A 65 -3.43 14.67 -14.44
N GLU A 66 -4.03 14.11 -15.49
CA GLU A 66 -5.32 13.43 -15.41
C GLU A 66 -5.23 12.16 -14.53
N TYR A 67 -4.22 11.35 -14.73
CA TYR A 67 -3.98 10.15 -13.91
C TYR A 67 -3.86 10.51 -12.43
N ARG A 68 -3.04 11.51 -12.10
CA ARG A 68 -2.85 12.02 -10.74
C ARG A 68 -4.14 12.56 -10.15
N TYR A 69 -4.92 13.31 -10.92
CA TYR A 69 -6.21 13.86 -10.49
C TYR A 69 -7.17 12.74 -10.08
N TYR A 70 -7.44 11.78 -10.96
CA TYR A 70 -8.35 10.69 -10.63
C TYR A 70 -7.87 9.86 -9.43
N LYS A 71 -6.57 9.58 -9.33
CA LYS A 71 -6.01 8.89 -8.16
C LYS A 71 -6.29 9.66 -6.85
N SER A 72 -6.24 10.99 -6.88
CA SER A 72 -6.52 11.82 -5.72
C SER A 72 -8.00 11.86 -5.32
N CYS A 73 -8.93 11.60 -6.25
CA CYS A 73 -10.37 11.63 -5.97
C CYS A 73 -10.79 10.56 -4.95
N LEU A 74 -10.04 9.46 -4.81
CA LEU A 74 -10.30 8.44 -3.78
C LEU A 74 -10.36 9.05 -2.36
N PHE A 75 -9.52 10.06 -2.09
CA PHE A 75 -9.44 10.69 -0.77
C PHE A 75 -10.56 11.70 -0.49
N GLU A 76 -11.49 11.88 -1.43
CA GLU A 76 -12.76 12.60 -1.22
C GLU A 76 -13.86 11.68 -0.68
N GLN A 77 -13.69 10.37 -0.83
CA GLN A 77 -14.66 9.34 -0.49
C GLN A 77 -14.19 8.46 0.68
N CYS A 78 -13.38 9.00 1.61
CA CYS A 78 -12.90 8.24 2.76
C CYS A 78 -12.94 9.05 4.05
N ARG A 79 -13.06 8.34 5.18
CA ARG A 79 -12.96 8.93 6.53
C ARG A 79 -11.50 9.19 6.91
N ILE A 80 -10.63 8.22 6.66
CA ILE A 80 -9.20 8.28 6.95
C ILE A 80 -8.43 8.10 5.63
N GLY A 81 -7.46 8.97 5.40
CA GLY A 81 -6.51 8.85 4.30
C GLY A 81 -5.11 8.58 4.84
N ILE A 82 -4.48 7.49 4.39
CA ILE A 82 -3.11 7.11 4.76
C ILE A 82 -2.18 7.33 3.57
N GLY A 83 -1.09 8.09 3.74
CA GLY A 83 -0.18 8.47 2.66
C GLY A 83 1.26 8.06 2.88
N ASN A 84 1.92 7.65 1.80
CA ASN A 84 3.37 7.51 1.75
C ASN A 84 4.00 8.92 1.65
N LEU A 85 4.61 9.38 2.72
CA LEU A 85 5.19 10.73 2.80
C LEU A 85 6.49 10.86 1.97
N ASP A 86 7.10 9.76 1.59
CA ASP A 86 8.31 9.74 0.77
C ASP A 86 8.01 9.84 -0.74
N ASP A 87 6.74 9.71 -1.12
CA ASP A 87 6.31 9.92 -2.50
C ASP A 87 6.04 11.41 -2.76
N ALA A 88 6.67 11.96 -3.78
CA ALA A 88 6.57 13.38 -4.13
C ALA A 88 5.13 13.84 -4.45
N GLN A 89 4.22 12.92 -4.78
CA GLN A 89 2.83 13.23 -5.09
C GLN A 89 1.91 13.13 -3.85
N CYS A 90 2.42 12.71 -2.70
CA CYS A 90 1.62 12.54 -1.49
C CYS A 90 0.87 13.82 -1.11
N SER A 91 1.55 14.96 -1.09
CA SER A 91 0.92 16.24 -0.75
C SER A 91 -0.22 16.62 -1.71
N TYR A 92 -0.08 16.30 -2.99
CA TYR A 92 -1.14 16.50 -3.98
C TYR A 92 -2.36 15.61 -3.71
N MET A 93 -2.15 14.32 -3.38
CA MET A 93 -3.23 13.38 -3.10
C MET A 93 -4.14 13.87 -1.98
N PHE A 94 -3.57 14.57 -0.99
CA PHE A 94 -4.29 15.05 0.19
C PHE A 94 -4.61 16.55 0.17
N GLN A 95 -4.30 17.24 -0.94
CA GLN A 95 -4.58 18.66 -1.07
C GLN A 95 -6.10 18.90 -1.04
N ARG A 96 -6.55 19.80 -0.13
CA ARG A 96 -7.97 20.19 0.04
C ARG A 96 -8.93 19.03 0.32
N LYS A 97 -8.43 17.90 0.86
CA LYS A 97 -9.28 16.76 1.25
C LYS A 97 -9.66 16.87 2.73
N CYS A 98 -10.91 16.47 3.04
CA CYS A 98 -11.48 16.59 4.39
C CYS A 98 -11.21 15.36 5.27
N CYS A 99 -10.63 14.29 4.74
CA CYS A 99 -10.33 13.09 5.52
C CYS A 99 -9.31 13.36 6.64
N THR A 100 -9.37 12.57 7.71
CA THR A 100 -8.30 12.55 8.73
C THR A 100 -7.04 11.94 8.12
N LYS A 101 -5.91 12.64 8.23
CA LYS A 101 -4.67 12.27 7.52
C LYS A 101 -3.72 11.54 8.43
N TYR A 102 -3.29 10.37 7.98
CA TYR A 102 -2.22 9.56 8.55
C TYR A 102 -1.13 9.37 7.49
N GLY A 103 0.10 9.18 7.94
CA GLY A 103 1.23 9.01 7.04
C GLY A 103 2.14 7.87 7.44
N PHE A 104 2.99 7.46 6.52
CA PHE A 104 4.12 6.58 6.81
C PHE A 104 5.33 6.99 5.98
N THR A 105 6.54 6.73 6.52
CA THR A 105 7.82 7.13 5.91
C THR A 105 8.94 6.19 6.29
N CYS A 106 9.96 6.08 5.43
CA CYS A 106 11.24 5.45 5.71
C CYS A 106 12.40 6.47 5.77
N ARG A 107 12.10 7.75 5.96
CA ARG A 107 13.09 8.82 6.17
C ARG A 107 13.13 9.20 7.63
N GLU A 108 14.32 9.34 8.18
CA GLU A 108 14.55 9.72 9.59
C GLU A 108 14.20 11.19 9.88
N GLU A 109 14.14 12.05 8.86
CA GLU A 109 13.83 13.48 8.99
C GLU A 109 12.83 13.92 7.92
N GLY A 110 11.76 14.59 8.35
CA GLY A 110 10.83 15.25 7.46
C GLY A 110 9.48 15.51 8.10
N GLN A 111 9.23 16.73 8.57
CA GLN A 111 7.88 17.19 8.83
C GLN A 111 7.18 17.43 7.50
N GLU A 112 6.40 16.49 7.06
CA GLU A 112 5.58 16.67 5.87
C GLU A 112 4.42 17.63 6.16
N ARG A 113 4.32 18.69 5.35
CA ARG A 113 3.28 19.71 5.48
C ARG A 113 1.89 19.10 5.36
N GLY A 114 1.07 19.25 6.40
CA GLY A 114 -0.33 18.85 6.42
C GLY A 114 -0.62 17.52 7.13
N PHE A 115 0.39 16.85 7.66
CA PHE A 115 0.24 15.68 8.52
C PHE A 115 0.63 16.01 9.97
N ARG A 116 -0.07 15.47 10.95
CA ARG A 116 0.30 15.62 12.36
C ARG A 116 1.35 14.55 12.70
N ASN A 117 2.41 14.91 13.40
CA ASN A 117 3.49 13.97 13.79
C ASN A 117 2.95 12.73 14.52
N SER A 118 1.94 12.88 15.38
CA SER A 118 1.29 11.77 16.09
C SER A 118 0.54 10.78 15.19
N HIS A 119 0.39 11.11 13.90
CA HIS A 119 -0.27 10.26 12.91
C HIS A 119 0.69 9.72 11.85
N VAL A 120 1.99 9.82 12.08
CA VAL A 120 3.03 9.35 11.14
C VAL A 120 3.75 8.16 11.74
N LEU A 121 3.78 7.05 11.01
CA LEU A 121 4.55 5.85 11.35
C LEU A 121 5.87 5.87 10.58
N THR A 122 6.99 5.90 11.29
CA THR A 122 8.33 5.98 10.70
C THR A 122 9.06 4.66 10.82
N ALA A 123 9.61 4.13 9.71
CA ALA A 123 10.54 3.02 9.78
C ALA A 123 11.95 3.52 9.98
N GLU A 124 12.63 2.96 10.96
CA GLU A 124 14.01 3.23 11.32
C GLU A 124 14.86 1.96 11.22
N LYS A 125 16.19 2.13 11.13
CA LYS A 125 17.18 1.04 11.19
C LYS A 125 16.85 -0.13 10.25
N ILE A 126 16.45 0.20 9.01
CA ILE A 126 16.14 -0.81 8.01
C ILE A 126 17.39 -1.60 7.66
N SER A 127 17.33 -2.92 7.77
CA SER A 127 18.42 -3.83 7.45
C SER A 127 17.93 -5.07 6.71
N PHE A 128 18.84 -5.66 5.92
CA PHE A 128 18.57 -6.89 5.18
C PHE A 128 19.49 -7.98 5.74
N LEU A 129 18.91 -9.08 6.16
CA LEU A 129 19.62 -10.17 6.82
C LEU A 129 19.46 -11.47 6.02
N MET A 130 20.55 -12.21 5.91
CA MET A 130 20.52 -13.58 5.41
C MET A 130 20.52 -14.53 6.61
N GLU A 131 19.42 -15.24 6.81
CA GLU A 131 19.28 -16.18 7.93
C GLU A 131 18.65 -17.49 7.43
N GLY A 132 19.32 -18.62 7.70
CA GLY A 132 18.84 -19.94 7.25
C GLY A 132 18.72 -20.09 5.74
N GLY A 133 19.50 -19.31 4.95
CA GLY A 133 19.37 -19.29 3.50
C GLY A 133 18.18 -18.47 2.99
N GLU A 134 17.58 -17.64 3.82
CA GLU A 134 16.48 -16.74 3.47
C GLU A 134 16.88 -15.30 3.65
N LEU A 135 16.53 -14.46 2.69
CA LEU A 135 16.71 -13.02 2.78
C LEU A 135 15.50 -12.42 3.50
N LYS A 136 15.73 -11.80 4.66
CA LYS A 136 14.71 -11.14 5.47
C LYS A 136 14.96 -9.65 5.53
N THR A 137 13.89 -8.89 5.69
CA THR A 137 13.98 -7.45 5.97
C THR A 137 13.60 -7.20 7.42
N VAL A 138 14.40 -6.42 8.12
CA VAL A 138 14.16 -6.00 9.51
C VAL A 138 14.13 -4.48 9.57
N PHE A 139 13.19 -3.94 10.31
CA PHE A 139 13.10 -2.51 10.60
C PHE A 139 12.50 -2.26 11.98
N TYR A 140 12.64 -1.03 12.47
CA TYR A 140 12.00 -0.59 13.71
C TYR A 140 10.94 0.47 13.39
N ALA A 141 9.83 0.46 14.13
CA ALA A 141 8.83 1.51 14.11
C ALA A 141 8.18 1.60 15.50
N ASP A 142 8.02 2.83 16.04
CA ASP A 142 7.56 3.07 17.41
C ASP A 142 8.31 2.24 18.46
N ASP A 143 9.65 2.23 18.38
CA ASP A 143 10.58 1.47 19.25
C ASP A 143 10.42 -0.07 19.20
N ARG A 144 9.65 -0.60 18.25
CA ARG A 144 9.41 -2.04 18.05
C ARG A 144 10.15 -2.57 16.85
N LYS A 145 10.68 -3.79 16.97
CA LYS A 145 11.30 -4.52 15.87
C LYS A 145 10.25 -5.27 15.07
N TYR A 146 10.28 -5.09 13.75
CA TYR A 146 9.47 -5.84 12.79
C TYR A 146 10.36 -6.64 11.85
N GLU A 147 9.92 -7.83 11.51
CA GLU A 147 10.57 -8.72 10.55
C GLU A 147 9.62 -9.01 9.40
N LEU A 148 10.12 -8.97 8.17
CA LEU A 148 9.37 -9.32 6.97
C LEU A 148 10.02 -10.51 6.30
N ALA A 149 9.21 -11.51 5.95
CA ALA A 149 9.65 -12.59 5.06
C ALA A 149 9.88 -12.07 3.61
N LEU A 150 9.31 -10.92 3.26
CA LEU A 150 9.45 -10.29 1.95
C LEU A 150 10.68 -9.37 1.94
N PRO A 151 11.72 -9.65 1.14
CA PRO A 151 12.90 -8.80 1.06
C PRO A 151 12.62 -7.50 0.27
N GLY A 152 13.42 -6.47 0.56
CA GLY A 152 13.42 -5.22 -0.16
C GLY A 152 12.76 -4.04 0.57
N LYS A 153 13.35 -2.84 0.40
CA LYS A 153 12.88 -1.61 1.04
C LYS A 153 11.45 -1.25 0.66
N PHE A 154 11.02 -1.58 -0.56
CA PHE A 154 9.65 -1.32 -0.99
C PHE A 154 8.61 -2.13 -0.19
N ASN A 155 8.98 -3.30 0.34
CA ASN A 155 8.12 -4.08 1.22
C ASN A 155 8.04 -3.47 2.63
N VAL A 156 9.03 -2.68 3.06
CA VAL A 156 8.92 -1.88 4.30
C VAL A 156 7.80 -0.85 4.14
N TYR A 157 7.72 -0.13 3.01
CA TYR A 157 6.62 0.79 2.74
C TYR A 157 5.25 0.08 2.74
N ASN A 158 5.16 -1.11 2.15
CA ASN A 158 3.93 -1.91 2.15
C ASN A 158 3.55 -2.34 3.58
N ALA A 159 4.52 -2.77 4.38
CA ALA A 159 4.32 -3.13 5.78
C ALA A 159 3.86 -1.94 6.62
N LEU A 160 4.51 -0.77 6.49
CA LEU A 160 4.09 0.45 7.19
C LEU A 160 2.66 0.86 6.84
N ALA A 161 2.28 0.78 5.55
CA ALA A 161 0.92 1.04 5.10
C ALA A 161 -0.09 0.09 5.76
N ALA A 162 0.24 -1.21 5.85
CA ALA A 162 -0.60 -2.21 6.52
C ALA A 162 -0.68 -1.96 8.02
N LEU A 163 0.45 -1.76 8.71
CA LEU A 163 0.52 -1.48 10.15
C LEU A 163 -0.27 -0.22 10.53
N GLN A 164 -0.16 0.84 9.71
CA GLN A 164 -0.92 2.06 9.93
C GLN A 164 -2.41 1.84 9.71
N THR A 165 -2.79 1.04 8.72
CA THR A 165 -4.19 0.70 8.42
C THR A 165 -4.83 -0.07 9.57
N VAL A 166 -4.20 -1.14 10.06
CA VAL A 166 -4.76 -1.95 11.15
C VAL A 166 -4.84 -1.17 12.46
N SER A 167 -3.85 -0.30 12.72
CA SER A 167 -3.89 0.61 13.87
C SER A 167 -5.08 1.60 13.80
N CYS A 168 -5.38 2.13 12.60
CA CYS A 168 -6.54 3.00 12.39
C CYS A 168 -7.88 2.25 12.56
N LEU A 169 -7.88 0.93 12.43
CA LEU A 169 -9.03 0.06 12.70
C LEU A 169 -9.13 -0.39 14.16
N GLY A 170 -8.18 -0.01 15.01
CA GLY A 170 -8.16 -0.32 16.43
C GLY A 170 -7.49 -1.66 16.79
N PHE A 171 -6.76 -2.26 15.86
CA PHE A 171 -5.96 -3.47 16.14
C PHE A 171 -4.56 -3.11 16.63
N GLU A 172 -3.97 -4.00 17.42
CA GLU A 172 -2.60 -3.85 17.89
C GLU A 172 -1.61 -4.15 16.75
N ARG A 173 -0.60 -3.29 16.59
CA ARG A 173 0.43 -3.45 15.56
C ARG A 173 1.30 -4.68 15.79
N GLU A 174 1.41 -5.18 17.02
CA GLU A 174 2.15 -6.41 17.35
C GLU A 174 1.55 -7.62 16.66
N GLU A 175 0.24 -7.79 16.75
CA GLU A 175 -0.46 -8.91 16.11
C GLU A 175 -0.25 -8.88 14.59
N ALA A 176 -0.33 -7.69 13.98
CA ALA A 176 -0.04 -7.51 12.57
C ALA A 176 1.44 -7.80 12.23
N GLY A 177 2.37 -7.42 13.11
CA GLY A 177 3.80 -7.71 12.98
C GLY A 177 4.11 -9.20 12.95
N ASP A 178 3.42 -9.99 13.75
CA ASP A 178 3.56 -11.45 13.75
C ASP A 178 3.09 -12.09 12.43
N VAL A 179 2.03 -11.56 11.84
CA VAL A 179 1.59 -11.98 10.50
C VAL A 179 2.64 -11.64 9.43
N LEU A 180 3.26 -10.47 9.50
CA LEU A 180 4.26 -10.02 8.53
C LEU A 180 5.51 -10.91 8.46
N LYS A 181 5.90 -11.55 9.58
CA LYS A 181 7.03 -12.49 9.64
C LYS A 181 6.86 -13.71 8.72
N HIS A 182 5.62 -14.09 8.45
CA HIS A 182 5.28 -15.29 7.71
C HIS A 182 4.53 -15.02 6.41
N LEU A 183 4.33 -13.73 6.09
CA LEU A 183 3.56 -13.32 4.92
C LEU A 183 4.28 -13.68 3.64
N VAL A 184 3.65 -14.49 2.82
CA VAL A 184 4.06 -14.78 1.44
C VAL A 184 3.01 -14.19 0.49
N VAL A 185 3.47 -13.41 -0.48
CA VAL A 185 2.61 -12.88 -1.54
C VAL A 185 3.07 -13.46 -2.88
N ARG A 186 2.22 -14.25 -3.51
CA ARG A 186 2.54 -14.91 -4.79
C ARG A 186 2.96 -13.89 -5.85
N GLY A 187 4.10 -14.18 -6.50
CA GLY A 187 4.67 -13.30 -7.51
C GLY A 187 5.20 -11.97 -6.98
N ARG A 188 5.42 -11.80 -5.68
CA ARG A 188 6.04 -10.62 -5.05
C ARG A 188 7.22 -11.06 -4.20
N MET A 189 8.42 -11.00 -4.75
CA MET A 189 9.63 -11.53 -4.12
C MET A 189 9.39 -12.94 -3.54
N GLU A 190 8.58 -13.73 -4.23
CA GLU A 190 8.23 -15.10 -3.85
C GLU A 190 9.45 -15.99 -4.04
N ARG A 191 9.90 -16.60 -2.94
CA ARG A 191 11.01 -17.53 -3.00
C ARG A 191 10.57 -18.82 -3.68
N VAL A 192 11.40 -19.30 -4.60
CA VAL A 192 11.25 -20.59 -5.28
C VAL A 192 12.41 -21.49 -4.91
N ASP A 193 12.12 -22.74 -4.60
CA ASP A 193 13.15 -23.75 -4.39
C ASP A 193 13.83 -24.08 -5.73
N ALA A 194 15.10 -23.73 -5.84
CA ALA A 194 15.93 -23.98 -7.01
C ALA A 194 17.17 -24.83 -6.68
N GLY A 195 17.20 -25.48 -5.49
CA GLY A 195 18.29 -26.28 -4.98
C GLY A 195 19.16 -25.56 -3.95
N GLU A 196 20.06 -26.30 -3.29
CA GLU A 196 20.76 -25.87 -2.07
C GLU A 196 21.70 -24.66 -2.24
N HIS A 197 22.09 -24.30 -3.47
CA HIS A 197 23.08 -23.25 -3.72
C HIS A 197 22.53 -22.05 -4.53
N ILE A 198 21.22 -22.03 -4.78
CA ILE A 198 20.59 -21.00 -5.62
C ILE A 198 19.45 -20.34 -4.85
N LEU A 199 19.54 -19.03 -4.70
CA LEU A 199 18.40 -18.22 -4.25
C LEU A 199 17.64 -17.72 -5.48
N CYS A 200 16.41 -18.20 -5.65
CA CYS A 200 15.55 -17.82 -6.75
C CYS A 200 14.30 -17.15 -6.23
N TYR A 201 13.97 -15.97 -6.79
CA TYR A 201 12.77 -15.22 -6.46
C TYR A 201 11.95 -14.94 -7.71
N ILE A 202 10.64 -14.99 -7.58
CA ILE A 202 9.68 -14.54 -8.60
C ILE A 202 9.11 -13.21 -8.16
N ASP A 203 9.19 -12.20 -9.02
CA ASP A 203 8.54 -10.92 -8.83
C ASP A 203 7.78 -10.48 -10.08
N TYR A 204 6.68 -9.76 -9.88
CA TYR A 204 5.84 -9.24 -10.97
C TYR A 204 6.37 -7.93 -11.56
N ALA A 205 7.55 -7.46 -11.15
CA ALA A 205 8.17 -6.27 -11.70
C ALA A 205 8.32 -6.41 -13.22
N HIS A 206 7.71 -5.50 -14.00
CA HIS A 206 7.65 -5.57 -15.45
C HIS A 206 7.87 -4.22 -16.15
N ASN A 207 8.13 -3.15 -15.39
CA ASN A 207 8.49 -1.84 -15.91
C ASN A 207 9.81 -1.35 -15.27
N ALA A 208 10.44 -0.34 -15.87
CA ALA A 208 11.75 0.15 -15.43
C ALA A 208 11.78 0.59 -13.95
N MET A 209 10.71 1.25 -13.49
CA MET A 209 10.62 1.72 -12.10
C MET A 209 10.49 0.57 -11.11
N SER A 210 9.72 -0.46 -11.42
CA SER A 210 9.56 -1.63 -10.54
C SER A 210 10.81 -2.51 -10.54
N LEU A 211 11.44 -2.73 -11.71
CA LEU A 211 12.70 -3.49 -11.82
C LEU A 211 13.86 -2.82 -11.08
N ALA A 212 13.91 -1.49 -11.04
CA ALA A 212 14.94 -0.76 -10.29
C ALA A 212 14.80 -0.84 -8.77
N LYS A 213 13.66 -1.32 -8.26
CA LYS A 213 13.38 -1.46 -6.82
C LYS A 213 13.56 -2.89 -6.29
N VAL A 214 13.55 -3.87 -7.18
CA VAL A 214 13.84 -5.28 -6.91
C VAL A 214 15.33 -5.55 -6.97
#